data_2d39f86b70925628afbde62db8df003d
#
_entry.id   2d39f86b70925628afbde62db8df003d
#
_cell.length_a   1.000
_cell.length_b   1.000
_cell.length_c   1.000
_cell.angle_alpha   90.00
_cell.angle_beta   90.00
_cell.angle_gamma   90.00
#
_symmetry.space_group_name_H-M   'P 1'
#
loop_
_entity.id
_entity.type
_entity.pdbx_description
1 polymer ?
#
loop_
_entity_poly.entity_id
_entity_poly.type
_entity_poly.pdbx_seq_one_letter_code
_entity_poly.pdbx_strand_id
1 'polypeptide(L)'
;ADPDIHGILVQLPLPDHIDEGRVIEALDPMKDVDGFHPVNVGRMATDSDDFFAPCTPAGVIEMLTRSGHDPSGKHVVVVGRSNLVGRPLASLLMRKAPGGNATVTVCHSRTKDLGAMTRTADILVVAMGRPEMITADMVAPGTVVIDVGTNRVDDETRVRGYRVCGDVLYDEVAEIAAAISPVPGGVGPMTITMLLRNTLRAYRA
;
A
#
# COMPACT_ATOMS: atom_id res chain seq x y z
N ALA A 1 27.18 -14.04 -1.88
CA ALA A 1 26.08 -14.04 -2.85
C ALA A 1 25.96 -15.41 -3.49
N ASP A 2 24.99 -16.20 -3.06
CA ASP A 2 24.66 -17.51 -3.60
C ASP A 2 23.87 -17.30 -4.92
N PRO A 3 24.33 -17.78 -6.08
CA PRO A 3 23.64 -17.63 -7.36
C PRO A 3 22.33 -18.44 -7.41
N ASP A 4 22.15 -19.45 -6.56
CA ASP A 4 20.95 -20.27 -6.52
C ASP A 4 19.83 -19.63 -5.69
N ILE A 5 20.10 -18.55 -4.96
CA ILE A 5 19.10 -17.76 -4.23
C ILE A 5 18.71 -16.56 -5.07
N HIS A 6 17.48 -16.52 -5.56
CA HIS A 6 16.97 -15.48 -6.47
C HIS A 6 16.21 -14.36 -5.78
N GLY A 7 15.62 -14.61 -4.62
CA GLY A 7 14.85 -13.60 -3.87
C GLY A 7 15.10 -13.71 -2.37
N ILE A 8 15.18 -12.55 -1.71
CA ILE A 8 15.34 -12.43 -0.27
C ILE A 8 14.22 -11.53 0.24
N LEU A 9 13.50 -12.00 1.24
CA LEU A 9 12.51 -11.23 1.99
C LEU A 9 13.01 -11.02 3.41
N VAL A 10 13.03 -9.77 3.84
CA VAL A 10 13.27 -9.41 5.25
C VAL A 10 11.94 -8.97 5.86
N GLN A 11 11.40 -9.81 6.76
CA GLN A 11 10.13 -9.49 7.41
C GLN A 11 10.27 -8.27 8.33
N LEU A 12 9.58 -7.19 8.00
CA LEU A 12 9.54 -5.96 8.79
C LEU A 12 8.28 -5.89 9.67
N PRO A 13 8.33 -5.20 10.82
CA PRO A 13 9.48 -4.51 11.39
C PRO A 13 10.50 -5.48 12.02
N LEU A 14 11.76 -5.06 12.08
CA LEU A 14 12.79 -5.78 12.83
C LEU A 14 12.74 -5.39 14.31
N PRO A 15 13.30 -6.22 15.23
CA PRO A 15 13.46 -5.83 16.62
C PRO A 15 14.29 -4.54 16.77
N ASP A 16 13.97 -3.70 17.77
CA ASP A 16 14.55 -2.36 17.98
C ASP A 16 16.09 -2.31 18.05
N HIS A 17 16.73 -3.42 18.43
CA HIS A 17 18.20 -3.51 18.50
C HIS A 17 18.88 -3.78 17.17
N ILE A 18 18.11 -4.01 16.12
CA ILE A 18 18.62 -4.25 14.74
C ILE A 18 18.35 -3.01 13.90
N ASP A 19 19.39 -2.48 13.28
CA ASP A 19 19.27 -1.37 12.34
C ASP A 19 18.67 -1.86 11.01
N GLU A 20 17.39 -1.56 10.81
CA GLU A 20 16.63 -1.95 9.62
C GLU A 20 17.27 -1.42 8.33
N GLY A 21 17.75 -0.16 8.34
CA GLY A 21 18.38 0.47 7.17
C GLY A 21 19.61 -0.31 6.73
N ARG A 22 20.50 -0.65 7.68
CA ARG A 22 21.70 -1.43 7.40
C ARG A 22 21.39 -2.83 6.88
N VAL A 23 20.32 -3.47 7.38
CA VAL A 23 19.92 -4.80 6.90
C VAL A 23 19.42 -4.71 5.46
N ILE A 24 18.58 -3.73 5.14
CA ILE A 24 18.04 -3.53 3.79
C ILE A 24 19.19 -3.17 2.80
N GLU A 25 20.10 -2.26 3.18
CA GLU A 25 21.24 -1.87 2.34
C GLU A 25 22.23 -3.00 2.09
N ALA A 26 22.27 -4.01 2.96
CA ALA A 26 23.15 -5.18 2.78
C ALA A 26 22.61 -6.20 1.77
N LEU A 27 21.35 -6.08 1.36
CA LEU A 27 20.75 -6.95 0.34
C LEU A 27 21.34 -6.61 -1.04
N ASP A 28 21.38 -7.61 -1.91
CA ASP A 28 21.53 -7.37 -3.34
C ASP A 28 20.22 -6.79 -3.90
N PRO A 29 20.21 -5.58 -4.50
CA PRO A 29 19.01 -4.97 -5.06
C PRO A 29 18.27 -5.87 -6.06
N MET A 30 18.98 -6.76 -6.75
CA MET A 30 18.39 -7.70 -7.70
C MET A 30 17.72 -8.90 -7.02
N LYS A 31 17.93 -9.09 -5.71
CA LYS A 31 17.31 -10.12 -4.87
C LYS A 31 16.32 -9.55 -3.86
N ASP A 32 16.17 -8.23 -3.81
CA ASP A 32 15.21 -7.52 -2.96
C ASP A 32 13.81 -7.62 -3.56
N VAL A 33 13.15 -8.76 -3.37
CA VAL A 33 11.82 -9.03 -3.96
C VAL A 33 10.68 -8.27 -3.28
N ASP A 34 10.93 -7.64 -2.15
CA ASP A 34 9.99 -6.73 -1.48
C ASP A 34 10.11 -5.27 -1.95
N GLY A 35 11.20 -4.91 -2.62
CA GLY A 35 11.38 -3.60 -3.25
C GLY A 35 11.70 -2.45 -2.30
N PHE A 36 12.31 -2.72 -1.14
CA PHE A 36 12.65 -1.70 -0.14
C PHE A 36 14.08 -1.18 -0.23
N HIS A 37 14.94 -1.85 -1.00
CA HIS A 37 16.33 -1.41 -1.16
C HIS A 37 16.38 -0.01 -1.80
N PRO A 38 17.23 0.93 -1.29
CA PRO A 38 17.34 2.29 -1.80
C PRO A 38 17.55 2.39 -3.32
N VAL A 39 18.21 1.44 -3.94
CA VAL A 39 18.38 1.38 -5.41
C VAL A 39 17.05 1.16 -6.10
N ASN A 40 16.19 0.22 -5.64
CA ASN A 40 14.87 -0.02 -6.20
C ASN A 40 13.96 1.20 -5.99
N VAL A 41 13.99 1.80 -4.80
CA VAL A 41 13.23 3.01 -4.48
C VAL A 41 13.67 4.18 -5.35
N GLY A 42 14.97 4.38 -5.55
CA GLY A 42 15.53 5.43 -6.40
C GLY A 42 15.15 5.24 -7.88
N ARG A 43 15.26 4.03 -8.40
CA ARG A 43 14.83 3.68 -9.76
C ARG A 43 13.34 3.92 -9.97
N MET A 44 12.51 3.51 -9.03
CA MET A 44 11.07 3.77 -9.06
C MET A 44 10.77 5.27 -9.11
N ALA A 45 11.47 6.10 -8.31
CA ALA A 45 11.27 7.54 -8.24
C ALA A 45 11.79 8.30 -9.47
N THR A 46 12.66 7.68 -10.28
CA THR A 46 13.25 8.26 -11.51
C THR A 46 12.65 7.68 -12.80
N ASP A 47 11.46 7.09 -12.71
CA ASP A 47 10.75 6.46 -13.84
C ASP A 47 11.54 5.35 -14.58
N SER A 48 12.55 4.75 -13.96
CA SER A 48 13.19 3.56 -14.50
C SER A 48 12.20 2.39 -14.52
N ASP A 49 12.29 1.50 -15.51
CA ASP A 49 11.47 0.29 -15.55
C ASP A 49 12.14 -0.92 -14.87
N ASP A 50 13.41 -0.79 -14.52
CA ASP A 50 14.21 -1.87 -13.91
C ASP A 50 14.31 -1.71 -12.39
N PHE A 51 13.24 -2.02 -11.67
CA PHE A 51 13.17 -2.06 -10.21
C PHE A 51 12.15 -3.09 -9.73
N PHE A 52 12.31 -3.58 -8.51
CA PHE A 52 11.25 -4.30 -7.81
C PHE A 52 10.38 -3.29 -7.07
N ALA A 53 9.09 -3.24 -7.43
CA ALA A 53 8.13 -2.40 -6.73
C ALA A 53 7.78 -3.01 -5.37
N PRO A 54 7.63 -2.19 -4.30
CA PRO A 54 7.10 -2.67 -3.03
C PRO A 54 5.77 -3.39 -3.21
N CYS A 55 5.65 -4.58 -2.60
CA CYS A 55 4.59 -5.53 -2.91
C CYS A 55 3.19 -4.99 -2.60
N THR A 56 2.98 -4.36 -1.44
CA THR A 56 1.67 -3.80 -1.07
C THR A 56 1.26 -2.65 -1.98
N PRO A 57 2.08 -1.62 -2.25
CA PRO A 57 1.80 -0.58 -3.23
C PRO A 57 1.49 -1.12 -4.63
N ALA A 58 2.29 -2.07 -5.12
CA ALA A 58 2.05 -2.71 -6.41
C ALA A 58 0.71 -3.46 -6.43
N GLY A 59 0.36 -4.12 -5.33
CA GLY A 59 -0.94 -4.78 -5.16
C GLY A 59 -2.12 -3.82 -5.22
N VAL A 60 -2.00 -2.64 -4.62
CA VAL A 60 -3.02 -1.58 -4.69
C VAL A 60 -3.22 -1.12 -6.14
N ILE A 61 -2.13 -0.84 -6.88
CA ILE A 61 -2.21 -0.45 -8.30
C ILE A 61 -2.90 -1.56 -9.13
N GLU A 62 -2.52 -2.81 -8.91
CA GLU A 62 -3.09 -3.95 -9.62
C GLU A 62 -4.59 -4.13 -9.30
N MET A 63 -5.01 -3.92 -8.05
CA MET A 63 -6.43 -3.94 -7.67
C MET A 63 -7.20 -2.85 -8.39
N LEU A 64 -6.73 -1.61 -8.37
CA LEU A 64 -7.39 -0.48 -9.02
C LEU A 64 -7.56 -0.73 -10.52
N THR A 65 -6.48 -1.10 -11.21
CA THR A 65 -6.51 -1.31 -12.66
C THR A 65 -7.39 -2.47 -13.09
N ARG A 66 -7.32 -3.62 -12.39
CA ARG A 66 -8.14 -4.81 -12.71
C ARG A 66 -9.60 -4.66 -12.37
N SER A 67 -9.95 -3.84 -11.39
CA SER A 67 -11.34 -3.53 -11.07
C SER A 67 -11.95 -2.41 -11.92
N GLY A 68 -11.20 -1.88 -12.90
CA GLY A 68 -11.69 -0.83 -13.80
C GLY A 68 -11.59 0.59 -13.24
N HIS A 69 -10.85 0.78 -12.14
CA HIS A 69 -10.64 2.07 -11.48
C HIS A 69 -9.24 2.62 -11.76
N ASP A 70 -8.87 2.76 -13.04
CA ASP A 70 -7.56 3.29 -13.45
C ASP A 70 -7.33 4.67 -12.80
N PRO A 71 -6.20 4.87 -12.08
CA PRO A 71 -5.89 6.14 -11.43
C PRO A 71 -5.47 7.26 -12.40
N SER A 72 -5.27 6.97 -13.67
CA SER A 72 -4.83 7.96 -14.67
C SER A 72 -5.81 9.14 -14.76
N GLY A 73 -5.29 10.36 -14.56
CA GLY A 73 -6.06 11.60 -14.57
C GLY A 73 -6.94 11.81 -13.33
N LYS A 74 -6.90 10.92 -12.33
CA LYS A 74 -7.68 10.99 -11.08
C LYS A 74 -6.91 11.70 -9.98
N HIS A 75 -7.64 12.31 -9.05
CA HIS A 75 -7.08 12.77 -7.80
C HIS A 75 -7.07 11.63 -6.78
N VAL A 76 -5.88 11.16 -6.44
CA VAL A 76 -5.69 10.12 -5.44
C VAL A 76 -5.20 10.72 -4.14
N VAL A 77 -5.94 10.50 -3.06
CA VAL A 77 -5.50 10.87 -1.71
C VAL A 77 -4.97 9.63 -1.01
N VAL A 78 -3.71 9.68 -0.58
CA VAL A 78 -3.05 8.61 0.18
C VAL A 78 -2.91 9.05 1.62
N VAL A 79 -3.57 8.36 2.55
CA VAL A 79 -3.50 8.63 3.99
C VAL A 79 -2.49 7.68 4.63
N GLY A 80 -1.32 8.20 4.95
CA GLY A 80 -0.15 7.47 5.43
C GLY A 80 1.09 7.82 4.63
N ARG A 81 2.26 7.83 5.29
CA ARG A 81 3.55 8.16 4.64
C ARG A 81 4.68 7.25 5.09
N SER A 82 4.36 5.99 5.41
CA SER A 82 5.38 4.99 5.73
C SER A 82 6.27 4.70 4.53
N ASN A 83 7.49 4.25 4.79
CA ASN A 83 8.40 3.78 3.74
C ASN A 83 7.91 2.48 3.08
N LEU A 84 7.04 1.73 3.79
CA LEU A 84 6.54 0.44 3.31
C LEU A 84 5.36 0.60 2.34
N VAL A 85 4.50 1.61 2.55
CA VAL A 85 3.25 1.75 1.78
C VAL A 85 3.06 3.15 1.21
N GLY A 86 2.88 4.17 2.06
CA GLY A 86 2.37 5.46 1.60
C GLY A 86 3.31 6.18 0.63
N ARG A 87 4.60 6.26 0.93
CA ARG A 87 5.59 6.89 0.04
C ARG A 87 5.76 6.15 -1.28
N PRO A 88 6.03 4.83 -1.30
CA PRO A 88 6.18 4.12 -2.55
C PRO A 88 4.89 4.09 -3.38
N LEU A 89 3.71 4.02 -2.75
CA LEU A 89 2.45 4.11 -3.48
C LEU A 89 2.28 5.46 -4.16
N ALA A 90 2.56 6.56 -3.46
CA ALA A 90 2.50 7.89 -4.06
C ALA A 90 3.46 8.02 -5.25
N SER A 91 4.67 7.47 -5.13
CA SER A 91 5.63 7.44 -6.24
C SER A 91 5.11 6.65 -7.43
N LEU A 92 4.58 5.45 -7.22
CA LEU A 92 4.01 4.62 -8.30
C LEU A 92 2.82 5.30 -8.99
N LEU A 93 1.93 5.93 -8.23
CA LEU A 93 0.75 6.64 -8.76
C LEU A 93 1.13 7.86 -9.62
N MET A 94 2.21 8.56 -9.30
CA MET A 94 2.69 9.71 -10.07
C MET A 94 3.45 9.34 -11.35
N ARG A 95 3.96 8.09 -11.47
CA ARG A 95 4.76 7.66 -12.61
C ARG A 95 4.01 7.81 -13.93
N LYS A 96 4.75 8.14 -15.00
CA LYS A 96 4.23 8.13 -16.37
C LYS A 96 4.23 6.69 -16.93
N ALA A 97 3.34 5.86 -16.37
CA ALA A 97 3.23 4.44 -16.70
C ALA A 97 1.79 3.95 -16.52
N PRO A 98 1.41 2.78 -17.05
CA PRO A 98 0.11 2.15 -16.76
C PRO A 98 -0.10 1.99 -15.25
N GLY A 99 -1.28 2.36 -14.75
CA GLY A 99 -1.60 2.39 -13.31
C GLY A 99 -1.00 3.58 -12.56
N GLY A 100 -0.38 4.54 -13.27
CA GLY A 100 0.10 5.82 -12.78
C GLY A 100 -0.65 7.01 -13.37
N ASN A 101 0.06 8.11 -13.63
CA ASN A 101 -0.48 9.38 -14.18
C ASN A 101 -1.58 10.02 -13.31
N ALA A 102 -1.58 9.77 -12.01
CA ALA A 102 -2.50 10.39 -11.06
C ALA A 102 -1.98 11.72 -10.53
N THR A 103 -2.90 12.59 -10.10
CA THR A 103 -2.59 13.69 -9.19
C THR A 103 -2.65 13.15 -7.77
N VAL A 104 -1.58 13.26 -6.99
CA VAL A 104 -1.48 12.61 -5.67
C VAL A 104 -1.35 13.61 -4.54
N THR A 105 -2.21 13.48 -3.54
CA THR A 105 -2.09 14.16 -2.25
C THR A 105 -1.74 13.15 -1.17
N VAL A 106 -0.66 13.41 -0.40
CA VAL A 106 -0.27 12.55 0.72
C VAL A 106 -0.64 13.22 2.05
N CYS A 107 -1.52 12.57 2.80
CA CYS A 107 -1.93 12.99 4.15
C CYS A 107 -1.22 12.17 5.23
N HIS A 108 -1.07 12.75 6.41
CA HIS A 108 -0.38 12.11 7.53
C HIS A 108 -0.83 12.71 8.88
N SER A 109 -0.28 12.23 9.99
CA SER A 109 -0.65 12.64 11.35
C SER A 109 -0.50 14.15 11.67
N ARG A 110 0.13 14.91 10.79
CA ARG A 110 0.25 16.38 10.91
C ARG A 110 -0.63 17.12 9.91
N THR A 111 -1.39 16.43 9.07
CA THR A 111 -2.35 17.05 8.14
C THR A 111 -3.47 17.71 8.95
N LYS A 112 -3.69 18.98 8.67
CA LYS A 112 -4.83 19.72 9.24
C LYS A 112 -6.09 19.33 8.47
N ASP A 113 -7.18 19.15 9.18
CA ASP A 113 -8.49 18.82 8.60
C ASP A 113 -8.40 17.66 7.60
N LEU A 114 -8.08 16.48 8.13
CA LEU A 114 -7.93 15.26 7.31
C LEU A 114 -9.21 14.98 6.51
N GLY A 115 -10.39 15.17 7.11
CA GLY A 115 -11.67 14.94 6.45
C GLY A 115 -11.90 15.85 5.24
N ALA A 116 -11.49 17.11 5.31
CA ALA A 116 -11.55 18.01 4.14
C ALA A 116 -10.68 17.49 3.00
N MET A 117 -9.48 16.96 3.31
CA MET A 117 -8.59 16.43 2.30
C MET A 117 -9.10 15.12 1.69
N THR A 118 -9.57 14.20 2.51
CA THR A 118 -10.05 12.90 2.02
C THR A 118 -11.32 13.02 1.18
N ARG A 119 -12.21 13.97 1.47
CA ARG A 119 -13.39 14.26 0.63
C ARG A 119 -13.07 14.79 -0.78
N THR A 120 -11.84 15.22 -1.06
CA THR A 120 -11.47 15.67 -2.41
C THR A 120 -11.05 14.52 -3.34
N ALA A 121 -10.97 13.30 -2.83
CA ALA A 121 -10.45 12.16 -3.56
C ALA A 121 -11.46 11.58 -4.56
N ASP A 122 -11.01 11.29 -5.78
CA ASP A 122 -11.66 10.31 -6.67
C ASP A 122 -11.34 8.89 -6.18
N ILE A 123 -10.10 8.69 -5.71
CA ILE A 123 -9.61 7.43 -5.14
C ILE A 123 -8.94 7.74 -3.80
N LEU A 124 -9.40 7.10 -2.74
CA LEU A 124 -8.85 7.23 -1.39
C LEU A 124 -8.12 5.94 -1.01
N VAL A 125 -6.84 6.04 -0.67
CA VAL A 125 -6.07 4.90 -0.16
C VAL A 125 -5.65 5.17 1.28
N VAL A 126 -6.05 4.29 2.20
CA VAL A 126 -5.84 4.46 3.64
C VAL A 126 -4.83 3.43 4.16
N ALA A 127 -3.73 3.92 4.75
CA ALA A 127 -2.63 3.12 5.28
C ALA A 127 -2.03 3.78 6.55
N MET A 128 -2.87 3.93 7.58
CA MET A 128 -2.55 4.65 8.82
C MET A 128 -2.14 3.71 9.96
N GLY A 129 -2.60 2.46 9.93
CA GLY A 129 -2.49 1.52 11.05
C GLY A 129 -3.32 1.95 12.27
N ARG A 130 -4.49 2.52 12.04
CA ARG A 130 -5.44 2.94 13.09
C ARG A 130 -6.83 2.42 12.77
N PRO A 131 -7.40 1.56 13.62
CA PRO A 131 -8.67 0.90 13.34
C PRO A 131 -9.80 1.91 13.15
N GLU A 132 -10.55 1.76 12.05
CA GLU A 132 -11.81 2.45 11.77
C GLU A 132 -11.77 3.99 11.90
N MET A 133 -10.61 4.58 11.57
CA MET A 133 -10.38 6.03 11.74
C MET A 133 -11.03 6.87 10.64
N ILE A 134 -11.26 6.31 9.46
CA ILE A 134 -11.93 6.99 8.35
C ILE A 134 -13.41 6.60 8.36
N THR A 135 -14.25 7.58 8.61
CA THR A 135 -15.71 7.47 8.71
C THR A 135 -16.41 8.01 7.45
N ALA A 136 -17.71 7.77 7.30
CA ALA A 136 -18.47 8.18 6.12
C ALA A 136 -18.45 9.70 5.86
N ASP A 137 -18.45 10.53 6.90
CA ASP A 137 -18.38 11.99 6.79
C ASP A 137 -17.03 12.50 6.25
N MET A 138 -16.00 11.65 6.25
CA MET A 138 -14.68 11.93 5.70
C MET A 138 -14.52 11.48 4.24
N VAL A 139 -15.53 10.87 3.63
CA VAL A 139 -15.47 10.32 2.26
C VAL A 139 -16.58 10.93 1.40
N ALA A 140 -16.25 11.38 0.20
CA ALA A 140 -17.26 11.86 -0.73
C ALA A 140 -18.04 10.69 -1.34
N PRO A 141 -19.36 10.82 -1.57
CA PRO A 141 -20.13 9.81 -2.30
C PRO A 141 -19.51 9.51 -3.68
N GLY A 142 -19.42 8.23 -4.01
CA GLY A 142 -18.86 7.79 -5.28
C GLY A 142 -17.31 7.66 -5.31
N THR A 143 -16.63 7.93 -4.22
CA THR A 143 -15.17 7.70 -4.08
C THR A 143 -14.86 6.19 -4.13
N VAL A 144 -13.77 5.82 -4.80
CA VAL A 144 -13.18 4.47 -4.71
C VAL A 144 -12.25 4.40 -3.51
N VAL A 145 -12.45 3.44 -2.61
CA VAL A 145 -11.70 3.34 -1.35
C VAL A 145 -10.89 2.06 -1.30
N ILE A 146 -9.58 2.18 -1.09
CA ILE A 146 -8.68 1.06 -0.83
C ILE A 146 -8.18 1.15 0.62
N ASP A 147 -8.60 0.21 1.43
CA ASP A 147 -8.17 0.09 2.82
C ASP A 147 -7.00 -0.90 2.92
N VAL A 148 -5.83 -0.38 3.24
CA VAL A 148 -4.59 -1.16 3.44
C VAL A 148 -4.41 -1.56 4.90
N GLY A 149 -5.16 -0.91 5.79
CA GLY A 149 -5.09 -1.14 7.22
C GLY A 149 -5.35 -2.61 7.59
N THR A 150 -4.59 -3.10 8.56
CA THR A 150 -4.84 -4.43 9.16
C THR A 150 -4.61 -4.31 10.65
N ASN A 151 -5.69 -4.17 11.39
CA ASN A 151 -5.67 -3.91 12.82
C ASN A 151 -6.34 -5.06 13.58
N ARG A 152 -5.76 -5.44 14.72
CA ARG A 152 -6.42 -6.29 15.69
C ARG A 152 -7.14 -5.43 16.71
N VAL A 153 -8.43 -5.69 16.88
CA VAL A 153 -9.28 -5.05 17.89
C VAL A 153 -9.87 -6.15 18.75
N ASP A 154 -9.79 -5.99 20.08
CA ASP A 154 -10.35 -6.95 21.02
C ASP A 154 -11.86 -7.10 20.77
N ASP A 155 -12.34 -8.34 20.76
CA ASP A 155 -13.74 -8.68 20.50
C ASP A 155 -14.09 -9.96 21.25
N GLU A 156 -14.68 -9.83 22.41
CA GLU A 156 -15.07 -10.93 23.29
C GLU A 156 -16.16 -11.84 22.66
N THR A 157 -16.84 -11.39 21.62
CA THR A 157 -17.84 -12.19 20.90
C THR A 157 -17.19 -13.22 19.97
N ARG A 158 -15.91 -13.07 19.69
CA ARG A 158 -15.16 -13.96 18.79
C ARG A 158 -14.40 -15.04 19.58
N VAL A 159 -14.40 -16.25 19.09
CA VAL A 159 -13.68 -17.38 19.68
C VAL A 159 -12.18 -17.08 19.91
N ARG A 160 -11.58 -16.24 19.05
CA ARG A 160 -10.17 -15.83 19.16
C ARG A 160 -9.95 -14.62 20.07
N GLY A 161 -11.01 -14.04 20.67
CA GLY A 161 -10.94 -12.85 21.51
C GLY A 161 -10.64 -11.54 20.76
N TYR A 162 -10.57 -11.57 19.42
CA TYR A 162 -10.33 -10.38 18.63
C TYR A 162 -10.96 -10.48 17.24
N ARG A 163 -11.19 -9.33 16.62
CA ARG A 163 -11.51 -9.20 15.19
C ARG A 163 -10.40 -8.46 14.45
N VAL A 164 -10.32 -8.69 13.14
CA VAL A 164 -9.44 -7.94 12.24
C VAL A 164 -10.30 -6.93 11.49
N CYS A 165 -9.88 -5.66 11.49
CA CYS A 165 -10.53 -4.59 10.75
C CYS A 165 -9.49 -3.72 10.04
N GLY A 166 -9.97 -2.90 9.12
CA GLY A 166 -9.16 -1.91 8.42
C GLY A 166 -9.02 -0.60 9.18
N ASP A 167 -8.49 0.38 8.48
CA ASP A 167 -8.41 1.77 8.94
C ASP A 167 -9.69 2.55 8.62
N VAL A 168 -10.57 1.98 7.78
CA VAL A 168 -11.85 2.56 7.35
C VAL A 168 -12.99 1.89 8.11
N LEU A 169 -13.97 2.66 8.57
CA LEU A 169 -15.23 2.15 9.13
C LEU A 169 -16.08 1.61 7.98
N TYR A 170 -15.85 0.33 7.66
CA TYR A 170 -16.25 -0.33 6.42
C TYR A 170 -17.76 -0.20 6.15
N ASP A 171 -18.60 -0.55 7.12
CA ASP A 171 -20.05 -0.64 6.91
C ASP A 171 -20.66 0.70 6.51
N GLU A 172 -20.24 1.80 7.16
CA GLU A 172 -20.73 3.14 6.84
C GLU A 172 -20.21 3.66 5.50
N VAL A 173 -18.91 3.42 5.21
CA VAL A 173 -18.28 3.92 3.99
C VAL A 173 -18.75 3.12 2.77
N ALA A 174 -19.04 1.84 2.93
CA ALA A 174 -19.56 0.99 1.84
C ALA A 174 -20.91 1.47 1.28
N GLU A 175 -21.74 2.14 2.10
CA GLU A 175 -23.03 2.69 1.65
C GLU A 175 -22.90 3.86 0.68
N ILE A 176 -21.76 4.57 0.69
CA ILE A 176 -21.55 5.78 -0.11
C ILE A 176 -20.44 5.66 -1.15
N ALA A 177 -19.51 4.75 -0.97
CA ALA A 177 -18.38 4.53 -1.88
C ALA A 177 -18.83 3.88 -3.19
N ALA A 178 -18.19 4.21 -4.31
CA ALA A 178 -18.41 3.49 -5.57
C ALA A 178 -17.85 2.06 -5.50
N ALA A 179 -16.74 1.88 -4.76
CA ALA A 179 -16.14 0.59 -4.45
C ALA A 179 -15.28 0.72 -3.19
N ILE A 180 -15.19 -0.34 -2.41
CA ILE A 180 -14.33 -0.39 -1.23
C ILE A 180 -13.70 -1.79 -1.10
N SER A 181 -12.41 -1.84 -0.77
CA SER A 181 -11.73 -3.10 -0.51
C SER A 181 -12.06 -3.63 0.89
N PRO A 182 -12.39 -4.93 1.06
CA PRO A 182 -12.66 -5.50 2.37
C PRO A 182 -11.38 -5.72 3.19
N VAL A 183 -11.51 -5.69 4.52
CA VAL A 183 -10.46 -6.13 5.45
C VAL A 183 -11.09 -7.11 6.46
N PRO A 184 -10.63 -8.37 6.50
CA PRO A 184 -9.60 -9.00 5.68
C PRO A 184 -10.09 -9.39 4.27
N GLY A 185 -9.15 -9.74 3.39
CA GLY A 185 -9.45 -10.31 2.07
C GLY A 185 -9.23 -9.37 0.88
N GLY A 186 -8.92 -8.09 1.12
CA GLY A 186 -8.60 -7.09 0.09
C GLY A 186 -7.11 -7.06 -0.27
N VAL A 187 -6.39 -6.07 0.24
CA VAL A 187 -4.98 -5.79 -0.12
C VAL A 187 -4.00 -6.90 0.32
N GLY A 188 -4.25 -7.55 1.46
CA GLY A 188 -3.33 -8.57 2.00
C GLY A 188 -2.99 -9.70 0.99
N PRO A 189 -3.97 -10.41 0.41
CA PRO A 189 -3.73 -11.42 -0.63
C PRO A 189 -2.97 -10.87 -1.85
N MET A 190 -3.20 -9.62 -2.22
CA MET A 190 -2.50 -8.99 -3.34
C MET A 190 -1.03 -8.73 -3.03
N THR A 191 -0.68 -8.36 -1.80
CA THR A 191 0.72 -8.23 -1.36
C THR A 191 1.49 -9.53 -1.61
N ILE A 192 0.92 -10.67 -1.21
CA ILE A 192 1.53 -11.99 -1.42
C ILE A 192 1.65 -12.30 -2.92
N THR A 193 0.63 -11.97 -3.70
CA THR A 193 0.64 -12.17 -5.16
C THR A 193 1.76 -11.37 -5.83
N MET A 194 1.96 -10.12 -5.39
CA MET A 194 3.04 -9.27 -5.93
C MET A 194 4.42 -9.77 -5.51
N LEU A 195 4.56 -10.29 -4.30
CA LEU A 195 5.81 -10.91 -3.85
C LEU A 195 6.18 -12.11 -4.72
N LEU A 196 5.22 -13.00 -5.00
CA LEU A 196 5.43 -14.12 -5.91
C LEU A 196 5.81 -13.65 -7.33
N ARG A 197 5.17 -12.60 -7.84
CA ARG A 197 5.50 -11.99 -9.13
C ARG A 197 6.93 -11.45 -9.15
N ASN A 198 7.35 -10.73 -8.11
CA ASN A 198 8.70 -10.21 -7.99
C ASN A 198 9.74 -11.34 -7.87
N THR A 199 9.44 -12.39 -7.10
CA THR A 199 10.32 -13.57 -6.97
C THR A 199 10.50 -14.28 -8.31
N LEU A 200 9.43 -14.46 -9.08
CA LEU A 200 9.51 -15.05 -10.42
C LEU A 200 10.32 -14.15 -11.38
N ARG A 201 10.17 -12.83 -11.27
CA ARG A 201 10.96 -11.88 -12.06
C ARG A 201 12.44 -11.97 -11.70
N ALA A 202 12.78 -12.02 -10.42
CA ALA A 202 14.17 -12.16 -9.94
C ALA A 202 14.82 -13.47 -10.41
N TYR A 203 14.03 -14.57 -10.48
CA TYR A 203 14.50 -15.84 -11.04
C TYR A 203 14.83 -15.76 -12.53
N ARG A 204 14.17 -14.89 -13.30
CA ARG A 204 14.31 -14.75 -14.75
C ARG A 204 15.36 -13.71 -15.17
N ALA A 205 15.83 -12.89 -14.23
CA ALA A 205 16.82 -11.85 -14.46
C ALA A 205 18.26 -12.43 -14.42
#